data_a580d06dcacd8c3e5c5ff740830fadc8
#
_entry.id   a580d06dcacd8c3e5c5ff740830fadc8
#
_cell.length_a   1.000
_cell.length_b   1.000
_cell.length_c   1.000
_cell.angle_alpha   90.00
_cell.angle_beta   90.00
_cell.angle_gamma   90.00
#
_symmetry.space_group_name_H-M   'P 1'
#
loop_
_entity.id
_entity.type
_entity.pdbx_description
1 polymer ?
#
loop_
_entity_poly.entity_id
_entity_poly.type
_entity_poly.pdbx_seq_one_letter_code
_entity_poly.pdbx_strand_id
1 'polypeptide(L)'
;GLINITQGSVPLGSSSSRGQQLGGAVDVTNGTTLQTIGAGSAGVIAQSIGGGGGASTLVRSQGAGLLETLRLGAISSSNGSAGGSLSLSNTGRVTTSGDASPGLVAQSIGGGGGAIQALGRVSTRRLRLGSKTATNASAGSLMLSPIQGVIATSGARSAAAVIQSVGGGGGWALVDSDTASTLGSTDLKNGSGGAISLVLRGALQTTGTISPGLVIQSVGGGGGFAGNTSTDGVLGSSGGSGDLGISGSSGLIYPVACAFGSCAEAPVKQAVLVDIQGSVSTAGITSPVMLVQ
;
A
#
# COMPACT_ATOMS: atom_id res chain seq x y z
N GLY A 1 9.90 -9.99 -5.18
CA GLY A 1 10.81 -11.13 -5.11
C GLY A 1 11.00 -11.62 -3.67
N LEU A 2 11.48 -12.85 -3.53
CA LEU A 2 11.82 -13.44 -2.24
C LEU A 2 13.21 -12.98 -1.81
N ILE A 3 13.34 -12.45 -0.59
CA ILE A 3 14.61 -11.99 -0.05
C ILE A 3 14.94 -12.80 1.20
N ASN A 4 16.03 -13.53 1.11
CA ASN A 4 16.55 -14.27 2.26
C ASN A 4 17.47 -13.36 3.08
N ILE A 5 17.18 -13.23 4.38
CA ILE A 5 17.84 -12.26 5.24
C ILE A 5 18.72 -13.01 6.25
N THR A 6 19.99 -12.61 6.29
CA THR A 6 20.95 -13.12 7.27
C THR A 6 21.30 -12.07 8.32
N GLN A 7 21.71 -10.88 7.92
CA GLN A 7 22.08 -9.76 8.82
C GLN A 7 22.19 -8.44 8.03
N GLY A 8 22.15 -7.29 8.72
CA GLY A 8 22.51 -5.99 8.21
C GLY A 8 21.31 -5.16 7.70
N SER A 9 21.57 -4.27 6.77
CA SER A 9 20.55 -3.39 6.17
C SER A 9 20.16 -3.90 4.80
N VAL A 10 18.86 -3.95 4.53
CA VAL A 10 18.30 -4.38 3.23
C VAL A 10 17.67 -3.18 2.54
N PRO A 11 18.37 -2.51 1.61
CA PRO A 11 17.79 -1.48 0.77
C PRO A 11 17.13 -2.12 -0.46
N LEU A 12 15.86 -1.80 -0.68
CA LEU A 12 15.11 -2.15 -1.88
C LEU A 12 14.75 -0.86 -2.61
N GLY A 13 15.47 -0.56 -3.68
CA GLY A 13 15.34 0.67 -4.45
C GLY A 13 16.69 1.24 -4.84
N SER A 14 16.69 2.36 -5.59
CA SER A 14 17.94 2.98 -6.03
C SER A 14 18.68 3.70 -4.89
N SER A 15 19.99 3.70 -4.92
CA SER A 15 20.81 4.42 -3.94
C SER A 15 20.76 5.94 -4.14
N SER A 16 20.50 6.42 -5.34
CA SER A 16 20.27 7.84 -5.65
C SER A 16 19.50 7.95 -6.96
N SER A 17 18.54 8.86 -7.03
CA SER A 17 17.89 9.22 -8.29
C SER A 17 18.26 10.64 -8.67
N ARG A 18 19.01 10.79 -9.76
CA ARG A 18 19.16 12.08 -10.45
C ARG A 18 18.07 12.15 -11.51
N GLY A 19 17.05 12.98 -11.30
CA GLY A 19 15.92 13.16 -12.19
C GLY A 19 14.61 12.58 -11.67
N GLN A 20 13.51 12.99 -12.28
CA GLN A 20 12.16 12.49 -11.95
C GLN A 20 12.05 11.02 -12.37
N GLN A 21 11.69 10.15 -11.45
CA GLN A 21 11.37 8.76 -11.74
C GLN A 21 9.86 8.57 -11.65
N LEU A 22 9.19 8.68 -12.78
CA LEU A 22 7.75 8.54 -12.87
C LEU A 22 7.35 7.07 -12.97
N GLY A 23 6.31 6.69 -12.23
CA GLY A 23 5.61 5.43 -12.47
C GLY A 23 4.76 5.55 -13.74
N GLY A 24 4.76 4.51 -14.58
CA GLY A 24 3.88 4.43 -15.75
C GLY A 24 2.44 4.08 -15.37
N ALA A 25 1.50 4.30 -16.27
CA ALA A 25 0.15 3.79 -16.12
C ALA A 25 0.13 2.25 -16.13
N VAL A 26 -0.71 1.66 -15.31
CA VAL A 26 -0.88 0.20 -15.19
C VAL A 26 -2.33 -0.14 -15.50
N ASP A 27 -2.54 -1.09 -16.39
CA ASP A 27 -3.86 -1.63 -16.71
C ASP A 27 -3.84 -3.15 -16.58
N VAL A 28 -4.75 -3.69 -15.75
CA VAL A 28 -4.82 -5.12 -15.44
C VAL A 28 -6.25 -5.62 -15.61
N THR A 29 -6.40 -6.67 -16.40
CA THR A 29 -7.68 -7.39 -16.54
C THR A 29 -7.47 -8.87 -16.22
N ASN A 30 -8.20 -9.38 -15.22
CA ASN A 30 -8.25 -10.80 -14.91
C ASN A 30 -9.65 -11.35 -15.14
N GLY A 31 -9.78 -12.21 -16.12
CA GLY A 31 -11.01 -12.96 -16.44
C GLY A 31 -10.95 -14.44 -16.03
N THR A 32 -9.85 -14.90 -15.42
CA THR A 32 -9.59 -16.31 -15.16
C THR A 32 -9.46 -16.63 -13.67
N THR A 33 -9.38 -17.92 -13.35
CA THR A 33 -9.08 -18.35 -11.99
C THR A 33 -7.57 -18.28 -11.75
N LEU A 34 -7.17 -17.54 -10.69
CA LEU A 34 -5.82 -17.49 -10.18
C LEU A 34 -5.79 -18.15 -8.80
N GLN A 35 -4.82 -19.01 -8.59
CA GLN A 35 -4.63 -19.71 -7.31
C GLN A 35 -3.18 -19.69 -6.89
N THR A 36 -2.93 -19.34 -5.63
CA THR A 36 -1.62 -19.47 -4.99
C THR A 36 -1.75 -20.24 -3.67
N ILE A 37 -0.78 -21.12 -3.39
CA ILE A 37 -0.76 -21.94 -2.18
C ILE A 37 0.46 -21.66 -1.29
N GLY A 38 1.50 -21.05 -1.85
CA GLY A 38 2.74 -20.77 -1.13
C GLY A 38 2.61 -19.56 -0.21
N ALA A 39 3.30 -19.59 0.92
CA ALA A 39 3.42 -18.43 1.79
C ALA A 39 4.16 -17.28 1.07
N GLY A 40 3.72 -16.04 1.28
CA GLY A 40 4.23 -14.85 0.60
C GLY A 40 3.85 -14.74 -0.88
N SER A 41 2.89 -15.55 -1.34
CA SER A 41 2.49 -15.63 -2.75
C SER A 41 1.16 -14.92 -2.97
N ALA A 42 1.20 -13.62 -3.23
CA ALA A 42 0.00 -12.85 -3.53
C ALA A 42 -0.71 -13.36 -4.81
N GLY A 43 -2.03 -13.17 -4.89
CA GLY A 43 -2.81 -13.50 -6.08
C GLY A 43 -2.53 -12.53 -7.23
N VAL A 44 -2.75 -11.25 -7.02
CA VAL A 44 -2.49 -10.18 -7.99
C VAL A 44 -1.76 -9.02 -7.30
N ILE A 45 -0.67 -8.56 -7.90
CA ILE A 45 0.01 -7.32 -7.49
C ILE A 45 0.10 -6.40 -8.70
N ALA A 46 -0.56 -5.26 -8.62
CA ALA A 46 -0.52 -4.20 -9.61
C ALA A 46 0.03 -2.93 -8.95
N GLN A 47 1.17 -2.43 -9.42
CA GLN A 47 1.85 -1.31 -8.79
C GLN A 47 2.37 -0.31 -9.81
N SER A 48 2.14 0.97 -9.56
CA SER A 48 2.82 2.07 -10.24
C SER A 48 3.54 2.92 -9.21
N ILE A 49 4.87 2.88 -9.22
CA ILE A 49 5.69 3.50 -8.19
C ILE A 49 6.70 4.45 -8.81
N GLY A 50 6.62 5.73 -8.42
CA GLY A 50 7.65 6.71 -8.70
C GLY A 50 8.68 6.77 -7.58
N GLY A 51 9.96 6.94 -7.88
CA GLY A 51 11.02 7.03 -6.88
C GLY A 51 11.56 5.68 -6.37
N GLY A 52 11.20 4.57 -7.02
CA GLY A 52 11.73 3.24 -6.73
C GLY A 52 11.01 2.50 -5.60
N GLY A 53 11.14 1.19 -5.61
CA GLY A 53 10.46 0.29 -4.68
C GLY A 53 9.90 -0.95 -5.35
N GLY A 54 8.75 -1.44 -4.88
CA GLY A 54 8.08 -2.62 -5.45
C GLY A 54 7.47 -3.52 -4.39
N ALA A 55 7.32 -4.80 -4.70
CA ALA A 55 6.81 -5.80 -3.78
C ALA A 55 7.89 -6.81 -3.39
N SER A 56 7.99 -7.13 -2.10
CA SER A 56 8.96 -8.08 -1.58
C SER A 56 8.40 -8.89 -0.43
N THR A 57 8.77 -10.17 -0.42
CA THR A 57 8.54 -11.06 0.70
C THR A 57 9.87 -11.37 1.37
N LEU A 58 9.94 -11.15 2.66
CA LEU A 58 11.12 -11.39 3.47
C LEU A 58 11.03 -12.75 4.13
N VAL A 59 12.08 -13.52 4.04
CA VAL A 59 12.21 -14.81 4.71
C VAL A 59 13.40 -14.75 5.65
N ARG A 60 13.19 -15.13 6.92
CA ARG A 60 14.27 -15.21 7.89
C ARG A 60 15.00 -16.53 7.75
N SER A 61 16.31 -16.47 7.57
CA SER A 61 17.18 -17.63 7.73
C SER A 61 17.28 -18.04 9.20
N GLN A 62 17.42 -19.33 9.45
CA GLN A 62 17.72 -19.81 10.81
C GLN A 62 19.05 -19.19 11.29
N GLY A 63 19.05 -18.68 12.52
CA GLY A 63 20.21 -17.99 13.09
C GLY A 63 20.40 -16.54 12.65
N ALA A 64 19.52 -15.99 11.82
CA ALA A 64 19.59 -14.58 11.41
C ALA A 64 19.39 -13.66 12.63
N GLY A 65 20.31 -12.70 12.78
CA GLY A 65 20.22 -11.64 13.78
C GLY A 65 19.13 -10.62 13.47
N LEU A 66 19.06 -9.60 14.33
CA LEU A 66 18.17 -8.44 14.12
C LEU A 66 18.62 -7.64 12.89
N LEU A 67 17.69 -7.28 12.01
CA LEU A 67 17.96 -6.34 10.92
C LEU A 67 18.14 -4.92 11.48
N GLU A 68 19.18 -4.23 11.07
CA GLU A 68 19.39 -2.85 11.45
C GLU A 68 18.39 -1.92 10.75
N THR A 69 18.24 -2.06 9.43
CA THR A 69 17.32 -1.24 8.65
C THR A 69 16.76 -2.03 7.48
N LEU A 70 15.45 -2.03 7.37
CA LEU A 70 14.73 -2.47 6.20
C LEU A 70 14.13 -1.24 5.50
N ARG A 71 14.53 -1.01 4.24
CA ARG A 71 14.02 0.12 3.47
C ARG A 71 13.50 -0.31 2.12
N LEU A 72 12.33 0.20 1.77
CA LEU A 72 11.74 0.10 0.44
C LEU A 72 11.53 1.51 -0.10
N GLY A 73 12.16 1.82 -1.23
CA GLY A 73 12.22 3.14 -1.85
C GLY A 73 13.63 3.70 -1.96
N ALA A 74 13.82 4.79 -2.70
CA ALA A 74 15.12 5.42 -2.87
C ALA A 74 15.64 6.06 -1.59
N ILE A 75 16.95 6.25 -1.47
CA ILE A 75 17.55 7.00 -0.35
C ILE A 75 17.16 8.47 -0.43
N SER A 76 17.21 9.02 -1.62
CA SER A 76 16.70 10.35 -1.95
C SER A 76 15.96 10.25 -3.28
N SER A 77 14.75 10.74 -3.37
CA SER A 77 14.06 10.93 -4.64
C SER A 77 14.17 12.39 -5.05
N SER A 78 14.33 12.63 -6.34
CA SER A 78 14.21 13.96 -6.91
C SER A 78 12.77 14.46 -6.81
N ASN A 79 12.59 15.76 -6.90
CA ASN A 79 11.28 16.39 -6.96
C ASN A 79 10.38 15.72 -8.00
N GLY A 80 9.14 15.43 -7.65
CA GLY A 80 8.10 15.02 -8.58
C GLY A 80 8.17 13.56 -9.04
N SER A 81 8.76 12.65 -8.27
CA SER A 81 8.72 11.22 -8.56
C SER A 81 7.31 10.67 -8.31
N ALA A 82 6.39 10.92 -9.23
CA ALA A 82 4.98 10.57 -9.10
C ALA A 82 4.70 9.11 -9.48
N GLY A 83 3.70 8.51 -8.82
CA GLY A 83 3.07 7.26 -9.26
C GLY A 83 2.11 7.51 -10.42
N GLY A 84 2.00 6.59 -11.36
CA GLY A 84 1.02 6.64 -12.46
C GLY A 84 -0.35 6.14 -12.05
N SER A 85 -1.33 6.36 -12.89
CA SER A 85 -2.68 5.81 -12.71
C SER A 85 -2.70 4.29 -12.82
N LEU A 86 -3.68 3.66 -12.13
CA LEU A 86 -3.88 2.24 -12.19
C LEU A 86 -5.35 1.93 -12.47
N SER A 87 -5.60 1.08 -13.46
CA SER A 87 -6.89 0.51 -13.76
C SER A 87 -6.85 -0.99 -13.54
N LEU A 88 -7.85 -1.55 -12.83
CA LEU A 88 -7.94 -2.98 -12.61
C LEU A 88 -9.38 -3.46 -12.68
N SER A 89 -9.59 -4.50 -13.48
CA SER A 89 -10.83 -5.25 -13.51
C SER A 89 -10.59 -6.72 -13.18
N ASN A 90 -11.48 -7.31 -12.37
CA ASN A 90 -11.39 -8.72 -12.02
C ASN A 90 -12.77 -9.36 -12.06
N THR A 91 -12.99 -10.17 -13.07
CA THR A 91 -14.19 -11.00 -13.20
C THR A 91 -13.93 -12.46 -12.83
N GLY A 92 -12.67 -12.85 -12.78
CA GLY A 92 -12.21 -14.17 -12.40
C GLY A 92 -12.13 -14.40 -10.90
N ARG A 93 -11.87 -15.62 -10.50
CA ARG A 93 -11.67 -16.00 -9.09
C ARG A 93 -10.20 -15.89 -8.71
N VAL A 94 -9.91 -15.28 -7.57
CA VAL A 94 -8.56 -15.25 -6.98
C VAL A 94 -8.58 -15.94 -5.63
N THR A 95 -7.75 -16.96 -5.44
CA THR A 95 -7.62 -17.66 -4.15
C THR A 95 -6.18 -17.74 -3.71
N THR A 96 -5.93 -17.42 -2.44
CA THR A 96 -4.62 -17.57 -1.82
C THR A 96 -4.76 -18.33 -0.50
N SER A 97 -3.90 -19.30 -0.23
CA SER A 97 -3.97 -20.09 1.00
C SER A 97 -2.71 -19.98 1.88
N GLY A 98 -1.62 -19.41 1.37
CA GLY A 98 -0.42 -19.20 2.17
C GLY A 98 -0.50 -18.01 3.12
N ASP A 99 0.30 -18.02 4.17
CA ASP A 99 0.47 -16.87 5.05
C ASP A 99 1.12 -15.70 4.32
N ALA A 100 0.81 -14.46 4.72
CA ALA A 100 1.28 -13.25 4.07
C ALA A 100 1.05 -13.24 2.54
N SER A 101 -0.09 -13.76 2.11
CA SER A 101 -0.45 -13.95 0.71
C SER A 101 -1.76 -13.21 0.39
N PRO A 102 -1.74 -11.88 0.23
CA PRO A 102 -2.94 -11.11 -0.08
C PRO A 102 -3.54 -11.54 -1.43
N GLY A 103 -4.86 -11.44 -1.53
CA GLY A 103 -5.56 -11.75 -2.78
C GLY A 103 -5.25 -10.74 -3.88
N LEU A 104 -5.42 -9.44 -3.58
CA LEU A 104 -5.21 -8.33 -4.50
C LEU A 104 -4.45 -7.20 -3.82
N VAL A 105 -3.39 -6.70 -4.46
CA VAL A 105 -2.70 -5.48 -4.07
C VAL A 105 -2.66 -4.53 -5.26
N ALA A 106 -3.30 -3.37 -5.14
CA ALA A 106 -3.32 -2.31 -6.15
C ALA A 106 -2.76 -1.03 -5.55
N GLN A 107 -1.62 -0.55 -6.06
CA GLN A 107 -0.94 0.60 -5.48
C GLN A 107 -0.46 1.59 -6.53
N SER A 108 -0.73 2.87 -6.29
CA SER A 108 -0.02 3.98 -6.91
C SER A 108 0.72 4.75 -5.83
N ILE A 109 2.04 4.87 -5.97
CA ILE A 109 2.88 5.48 -4.94
C ILE A 109 3.84 6.48 -5.57
N GLY A 110 3.81 7.72 -5.09
CA GLY A 110 4.81 8.73 -5.39
C GLY A 110 5.85 8.81 -4.27
N GLY A 111 7.12 9.01 -4.60
CA GLY A 111 8.19 9.15 -3.61
C GLY A 111 8.77 7.83 -3.09
N GLY A 112 8.46 6.72 -3.75
CA GLY A 112 9.00 5.41 -3.43
C GLY A 112 8.22 4.66 -2.35
N GLY A 113 8.43 3.36 -2.29
CA GLY A 113 7.73 2.48 -1.35
C GLY A 113 7.20 1.21 -1.98
N GLY A 114 6.04 0.73 -1.56
CA GLY A 114 5.42 -0.47 -2.12
C GLY A 114 4.86 -1.42 -1.07
N ALA A 115 5.04 -2.73 -1.26
CA ALA A 115 4.53 -3.75 -0.38
C ALA A 115 5.66 -4.62 0.19
N ILE A 116 5.72 -4.74 1.50
CA ILE A 116 6.64 -5.66 2.19
C ILE A 116 5.84 -6.57 3.11
N GLN A 117 6.14 -7.85 3.05
CA GLN A 117 5.58 -8.86 3.92
C GLN A 117 6.69 -9.74 4.50
N ALA A 118 6.53 -10.18 5.73
CA ALA A 118 7.46 -11.09 6.37
C ALA A 118 6.84 -12.47 6.57
N LEU A 119 7.59 -13.51 6.24
CA LEU A 119 7.29 -14.88 6.60
C LEU A 119 8.01 -15.22 7.91
N GLY A 120 7.24 -15.51 8.93
CA GLY A 120 7.75 -15.70 10.28
C GLY A 120 8.11 -14.38 10.98
N ARG A 121 8.75 -14.46 12.12
CA ARG A 121 9.23 -13.27 12.85
C ARG A 121 10.49 -12.74 12.20
N VAL A 122 10.37 -11.64 11.49
CA VAL A 122 11.50 -10.85 11.02
C VAL A 122 11.51 -9.55 11.82
N SER A 123 12.35 -9.49 12.83
CA SER A 123 12.49 -8.28 13.63
C SER A 123 13.46 -7.30 12.97
N THR A 124 13.09 -6.04 12.88
CA THR A 124 13.94 -4.98 12.35
C THR A 124 13.95 -3.80 13.31
N ARG A 125 15.11 -3.18 13.50
CA ARG A 125 15.23 -1.96 14.34
C ARG A 125 14.60 -0.75 13.68
N ARG A 126 14.62 -0.69 12.34
CA ARG A 126 14.03 0.41 11.57
C ARG A 126 13.38 -0.12 10.31
N LEU A 127 12.09 0.13 10.17
CA LEU A 127 11.36 -0.06 8.94
C LEU A 127 11.12 1.30 8.28
N ARG A 128 11.50 1.43 7.00
CA ARG A 128 11.24 2.63 6.22
C ARG A 128 10.63 2.28 4.87
N LEU A 129 9.44 2.79 4.60
CA LEU A 129 8.80 2.77 3.29
C LEU A 129 8.76 4.20 2.75
N GLY A 130 9.33 4.41 1.57
CA GLY A 130 9.45 5.71 0.95
C GLY A 130 10.86 6.28 1.00
N SER A 131 11.08 7.39 0.29
CA SER A 131 12.36 8.08 0.29
C SER A 131 12.45 9.07 1.47
N LYS A 132 13.67 9.43 1.84
CA LYS A 132 13.91 10.45 2.88
C LYS A 132 13.45 11.83 2.42
N THR A 133 13.60 12.14 1.15
CA THR A 133 13.47 13.49 0.58
C THR A 133 12.53 13.53 -0.63
N ALA A 134 11.36 12.88 -0.56
CA ALA A 134 10.37 12.93 -1.64
C ALA A 134 9.61 14.25 -1.60
N THR A 135 9.95 15.17 -2.49
CA THR A 135 9.24 16.44 -2.61
C THR A 135 8.29 16.39 -3.81
N ASN A 136 7.04 16.87 -3.65
CA ASN A 136 6.01 16.93 -4.70
C ASN A 136 5.72 15.57 -5.40
N ALA A 137 5.91 14.48 -4.69
CA ALA A 137 5.76 13.14 -5.24
C ALA A 137 4.32 12.64 -5.04
N SER A 138 3.44 13.00 -5.95
CA SER A 138 2.03 12.61 -5.91
C SER A 138 1.81 11.18 -6.42
N ALA A 139 0.76 10.54 -5.95
CA ALA A 139 0.28 9.28 -6.50
C ALA A 139 -0.77 9.52 -7.60
N GLY A 140 -0.92 8.54 -8.47
CA GLY A 140 -1.97 8.51 -9.48
C GLY A 140 -3.30 8.01 -8.93
N SER A 141 -4.36 8.20 -9.69
CA SER A 141 -5.68 7.66 -9.36
C SER A 141 -5.74 6.15 -9.59
N LEU A 142 -6.57 5.48 -8.79
CA LEU A 142 -6.88 4.07 -8.96
C LEU A 142 -8.36 3.89 -9.32
N MET A 143 -8.60 3.10 -10.36
CA MET A 143 -9.93 2.71 -10.79
C MET A 143 -10.05 1.18 -10.79
N LEU A 144 -10.80 0.64 -9.84
CA LEU A 144 -11.05 -0.79 -9.73
C LEU A 144 -12.52 -1.05 -10.07
N SER A 145 -12.78 -1.37 -11.33
CA SER A 145 -14.15 -1.52 -11.83
C SER A 145 -14.20 -2.35 -13.12
N PRO A 146 -15.04 -3.40 -13.13
CA PRO A 146 -15.70 -4.02 -11.98
C PRO A 146 -14.82 -5.05 -11.27
N ILE A 147 -14.98 -5.21 -9.96
CA ILE A 147 -14.50 -6.38 -9.21
C ILE A 147 -15.71 -7.30 -9.02
N GLN A 148 -15.93 -8.24 -9.93
CA GLN A 148 -17.10 -9.14 -9.94
C GLN A 148 -16.76 -10.55 -9.44
N GLY A 149 -15.49 -10.95 -9.55
CA GLY A 149 -15.05 -12.26 -9.10
C GLY A 149 -14.95 -12.37 -7.58
N VAL A 150 -14.74 -13.59 -7.12
CA VAL A 150 -14.46 -13.88 -5.71
C VAL A 150 -12.97 -13.75 -5.45
N ILE A 151 -12.60 -12.96 -4.45
CA ILE A 151 -11.22 -12.90 -3.94
C ILE A 151 -11.24 -13.49 -2.53
N ALA A 152 -10.63 -14.66 -2.35
CA ALA A 152 -10.65 -15.40 -1.09
C ALA A 152 -9.23 -15.69 -0.60
N THR A 153 -8.95 -15.37 0.67
CA THR A 153 -7.67 -15.65 1.32
C THR A 153 -7.89 -16.46 2.59
N SER A 154 -7.03 -17.44 2.87
CA SER A 154 -7.14 -18.26 4.08
C SER A 154 -5.90 -18.22 4.97
N GLY A 155 -4.77 -17.76 4.49
CA GLY A 155 -3.55 -17.61 5.29
C GLY A 155 -3.62 -16.46 6.29
N ALA A 156 -2.83 -16.53 7.35
CA ALA A 156 -2.66 -15.42 8.28
C ALA A 156 -2.01 -14.22 7.58
N ARG A 157 -2.36 -13.01 8.00
CA ARG A 157 -1.84 -11.75 7.43
C ARG A 157 -2.06 -11.62 5.92
N SER A 158 -3.15 -12.16 5.44
CA SER A 158 -3.49 -12.25 4.03
C SER A 158 -4.78 -11.48 3.74
N ALA A 159 -4.67 -10.17 3.56
CA ALA A 159 -5.82 -9.34 3.20
C ALA A 159 -6.45 -9.81 1.89
N ALA A 160 -7.79 -9.74 1.76
CA ALA A 160 -8.40 -10.04 0.48
C ALA A 160 -8.07 -8.96 -0.57
N ALA A 161 -8.18 -7.67 -0.22
CA ALA A 161 -7.77 -6.60 -1.11
C ALA A 161 -7.10 -5.43 -0.35
N VAL A 162 -6.01 -4.92 -0.92
CA VAL A 162 -5.28 -3.72 -0.48
C VAL A 162 -5.21 -2.74 -1.64
N ILE A 163 -5.79 -1.56 -1.48
CA ILE A 163 -5.90 -0.53 -2.51
C ILE A 163 -5.34 0.76 -1.95
N GLN A 164 -4.23 1.26 -2.50
CA GLN A 164 -3.54 2.42 -1.93
C GLN A 164 -3.08 3.40 -3.00
N SER A 165 -3.42 4.67 -2.79
CA SER A 165 -2.84 5.80 -3.52
C SER A 165 -2.11 6.69 -2.52
N VAL A 166 -0.77 6.66 -2.55
CA VAL A 166 0.07 7.28 -1.52
C VAL A 166 1.06 8.26 -2.14
N GLY A 167 0.89 9.55 -1.88
CA GLY A 167 1.85 10.59 -2.21
C GLY A 167 2.89 10.78 -1.09
N GLY A 168 4.11 11.12 -1.43
CA GLY A 168 5.19 11.33 -0.45
C GLY A 168 5.86 10.04 0.06
N GLY A 169 5.54 8.91 -0.55
CA GLY A 169 6.11 7.60 -0.20
C GLY A 169 5.33 6.82 0.86
N GLY A 170 5.55 5.53 0.90
CA GLY A 170 4.87 4.66 1.86
C GLY A 170 4.40 3.35 1.26
N GLY A 171 3.24 2.86 1.71
CA GLY A 171 2.62 1.66 1.17
C GLY A 171 2.17 0.66 2.24
N TRP A 172 2.39 -0.62 2.01
CA TRP A 172 1.94 -1.71 2.84
C TRP A 172 3.10 -2.47 3.46
N ALA A 173 3.11 -2.64 4.78
CA ALA A 173 4.13 -3.42 5.48
C ALA A 173 3.51 -4.32 6.55
N LEU A 174 3.78 -5.61 6.49
CA LEU A 174 3.49 -6.58 7.53
C LEU A 174 4.81 -7.19 8.00
N VAL A 175 5.48 -6.52 8.91
CA VAL A 175 6.80 -6.90 9.44
C VAL A 175 6.80 -6.65 10.94
N ASP A 176 7.30 -7.60 11.72
CA ASP A 176 7.60 -7.36 13.13
C ASP A 176 8.69 -6.29 13.23
N SER A 177 8.35 -5.18 13.83
CA SER A 177 9.28 -4.09 14.08
C SER A 177 9.29 -3.78 15.57
N ASP A 178 10.41 -4.05 16.24
CA ASP A 178 10.57 -3.77 17.67
C ASP A 178 10.75 -2.28 17.93
N THR A 179 10.98 -1.47 16.90
CA THR A 179 11.20 -0.04 16.99
C THR A 179 10.70 0.72 15.75
N ALA A 180 10.74 2.02 15.82
CA ALA A 180 10.29 3.02 14.86
C ALA A 180 10.10 2.58 13.39
N SER A 181 8.86 2.51 12.97
CA SER A 181 8.49 2.41 11.56
C SER A 181 8.26 3.81 11.00
N THR A 182 8.89 4.12 9.86
CA THR A 182 8.65 5.37 9.13
C THR A 182 7.98 5.06 7.80
N LEU A 183 6.77 5.56 7.61
CA LEU A 183 6.06 5.49 6.34
C LEU A 183 6.03 6.89 5.72
N GLY A 184 6.62 7.04 4.54
CA GLY A 184 6.66 8.30 3.81
C GLY A 184 7.97 9.06 3.94
N SER A 185 7.96 10.30 3.45
CA SER A 185 9.09 11.23 3.49
C SER A 185 9.18 11.91 4.86
N THR A 186 10.40 12.12 5.35
CA THR A 186 10.64 12.93 6.55
C THR A 186 10.79 14.42 6.25
N ASP A 187 10.98 14.79 4.99
CA ASP A 187 11.06 16.19 4.58
C ASP A 187 9.67 16.66 4.13
N LEU A 188 9.16 17.66 4.81
CA LEU A 188 7.83 18.26 4.69
C LEU A 188 7.63 18.94 3.33
N LYS A 189 7.37 18.20 2.24
CA LYS A 189 6.96 18.81 0.96
C LYS A 189 6.01 17.90 0.17
N ASN A 190 4.80 18.31 0.15
CA ASN A 190 3.67 18.11 -0.75
C ASN A 190 3.72 16.97 -1.79
N GLY A 191 3.27 15.79 -1.42
CA GLY A 191 2.76 14.79 -2.36
C GLY A 191 1.28 14.53 -2.06
N SER A 192 0.45 14.45 -3.07
CA SER A 192 -0.97 14.15 -2.90
C SER A 192 -1.26 12.69 -3.16
N GLY A 193 -2.17 12.10 -2.40
CA GLY A 193 -2.85 10.87 -2.80
C GLY A 193 -3.74 11.13 -4.02
N GLY A 194 -3.90 10.16 -4.89
CA GLY A 194 -4.84 10.21 -6.01
C GLY A 194 -6.22 9.69 -5.61
N ALA A 195 -7.22 10.00 -6.41
CA ALA A 195 -8.56 9.49 -6.19
C ALA A 195 -8.63 7.96 -6.36
N ILE A 196 -9.43 7.30 -5.53
CA ILE A 196 -9.70 5.87 -5.63
C ILE A 196 -11.18 5.66 -5.92
N SER A 197 -11.48 4.89 -6.95
CA SER A 197 -12.84 4.45 -7.27
C SER A 197 -12.88 2.93 -7.29
N LEU A 198 -13.70 2.34 -6.42
CA LEU A 198 -13.93 0.90 -6.35
C LEU A 198 -15.41 0.58 -6.58
N VAL A 199 -15.67 -0.30 -7.54
CA VAL A 199 -16.99 -0.94 -7.71
C VAL A 199 -16.84 -2.44 -7.47
N LEU A 200 -17.32 -2.89 -6.31
CA LEU A 200 -17.27 -4.29 -5.88
C LEU A 200 -18.66 -4.93 -6.07
N ARG A 201 -18.75 -5.87 -6.98
CA ARG A 201 -19.96 -6.68 -7.22
C ARG A 201 -19.81 -8.14 -6.82
N GLY A 202 -18.56 -8.60 -6.70
CA GLY A 202 -18.20 -9.93 -6.25
C GLY A 202 -18.08 -10.05 -4.73
N ALA A 203 -17.25 -10.98 -4.27
CA ALA A 203 -17.03 -11.21 -2.86
C ALA A 203 -15.55 -11.11 -2.48
N LEU A 204 -15.26 -10.42 -1.37
CA LEU A 204 -13.97 -10.46 -0.68
C LEU A 204 -14.13 -11.28 0.59
N GLN A 205 -13.29 -12.30 0.77
CA GLN A 205 -13.40 -13.24 1.88
C GLN A 205 -12.03 -13.50 2.50
N THR A 206 -11.94 -13.42 3.84
CA THR A 206 -10.74 -13.82 4.57
C THR A 206 -11.09 -14.73 5.73
N THR A 207 -10.26 -15.73 5.99
CA THR A 207 -10.42 -16.63 7.16
C THR A 207 -9.18 -16.64 8.05
N GLY A 208 -8.07 -16.10 7.59
CA GLY A 208 -6.83 -16.02 8.36
C GLY A 208 -6.85 -14.96 9.47
N THR A 209 -6.00 -15.11 10.47
CA THR A 209 -5.80 -14.10 11.50
C THR A 209 -5.08 -12.86 10.96
N ILE A 210 -5.40 -11.67 11.46
CA ILE A 210 -4.82 -10.38 11.02
C ILE A 210 -4.98 -10.19 9.50
N SER A 211 -6.11 -10.64 8.96
CA SER A 211 -6.38 -10.67 7.52
C SER A 211 -7.60 -9.80 7.20
N PRO A 212 -7.41 -8.48 7.02
CA PRO A 212 -8.53 -7.59 6.70
C PRO A 212 -9.18 -7.97 5.36
N GLY A 213 -10.49 -7.77 5.26
CA GLY A 213 -11.21 -7.98 4.01
C GLY A 213 -10.83 -6.96 2.95
N LEU A 214 -10.92 -5.68 3.29
CA LEU A 214 -10.65 -4.58 2.35
C LEU A 214 -9.91 -3.45 3.05
N VAL A 215 -8.77 -3.04 2.51
CA VAL A 215 -8.01 -1.87 2.95
C VAL A 215 -7.96 -0.88 1.80
N ILE A 216 -8.43 0.35 2.03
CA ILE A 216 -8.41 1.44 1.05
C ILE A 216 -7.76 2.67 1.69
N GLN A 217 -6.75 3.23 1.02
CA GLN A 217 -6.09 4.42 1.52
C GLN A 217 -5.74 5.39 0.38
N SER A 218 -6.16 6.64 0.54
CA SER A 218 -5.70 7.76 -0.28
C SER A 218 -5.02 8.78 0.62
N VAL A 219 -3.69 8.76 0.66
CA VAL A 219 -2.89 9.49 1.64
C VAL A 219 -1.92 10.44 0.95
N GLY A 220 -1.91 11.69 1.37
CA GLY A 220 -0.91 12.69 0.97
C GLY A 220 0.16 12.88 2.04
N GLY A 221 1.35 13.31 1.65
CA GLY A 221 2.47 13.58 2.57
C GLY A 221 3.20 12.34 3.07
N GLY A 222 2.83 11.18 2.59
CA GLY A 222 3.38 9.89 3.01
C GLY A 222 2.49 9.14 3.98
N GLY A 223 2.61 7.83 4.00
CA GLY A 223 1.80 7.00 4.88
C GLY A 223 1.58 5.59 4.36
N GLY A 224 0.49 4.99 4.76
CA GLY A 224 0.12 3.64 4.37
C GLY A 224 -0.24 2.78 5.56
N PHE A 225 -0.03 1.49 5.46
CA PHE A 225 -0.33 0.52 6.50
C PHE A 225 0.95 -0.16 6.98
N ALA A 226 1.19 -0.14 8.28
CA ALA A 226 2.21 -0.96 8.92
C ALA A 226 1.57 -1.79 10.03
N GLY A 227 1.67 -3.10 9.94
CA GLY A 227 1.20 -4.03 10.96
C GLY A 227 2.36 -4.77 11.58
N ASN A 228 2.25 -5.00 12.90
CA ASN A 228 3.14 -5.89 13.63
C ASN A 228 2.47 -7.26 13.76
N THR A 229 3.24 -8.34 13.69
CA THR A 229 2.74 -9.70 13.86
C THR A 229 2.32 -10.01 15.30
N SER A 230 2.75 -9.21 16.27
CA SER A 230 2.45 -9.40 17.70
C SER A 230 1.38 -8.48 18.25
N THR A 231 1.01 -7.43 17.53
CA THR A 231 0.00 -6.44 17.95
C THR A 231 -0.89 -6.05 16.77
N ASP A 232 -2.05 -5.50 17.06
CA ASP A 232 -3.03 -5.06 16.07
C ASP A 232 -2.41 -4.13 15.03
N GLY A 233 -2.80 -4.32 13.78
CA GLY A 233 -2.33 -3.48 12.68
C GLY A 233 -2.66 -2.01 12.90
N VAL A 234 -1.69 -1.13 12.68
CA VAL A 234 -1.87 0.32 12.79
C VAL A 234 -2.17 0.88 11.40
N LEU A 235 -3.32 1.53 11.27
CA LEU A 235 -3.65 2.36 10.12
C LEU A 235 -2.94 3.70 10.24
N GLY A 236 -2.28 4.10 9.19
CA GLY A 236 -1.60 5.37 9.12
C GLY A 236 -0.09 5.26 9.31
N SER A 237 0.58 6.38 9.36
CA SER A 237 1.99 6.41 9.65
C SER A 237 2.19 6.24 11.14
N SER A 238 2.86 5.21 11.57
CA SER A 238 3.47 5.15 12.88
C SER A 238 4.94 5.52 12.74
N GLY A 239 5.22 6.78 12.58
CA GLY A 239 6.56 7.27 12.86
C GLY A 239 6.81 7.08 14.36
N GLY A 240 7.92 6.45 14.78
CA GLY A 240 8.28 6.31 16.18
C GLY A 240 8.56 7.64 16.89
N SER A 241 8.33 8.75 16.23
CA SER A 241 8.33 10.11 16.73
C SER A 241 7.06 10.89 16.38
N GLY A 242 6.01 10.22 15.93
CA GLY A 242 4.72 10.86 15.69
C GLY A 242 4.59 11.65 14.39
N ASP A 243 5.53 11.56 13.47
CA ASP A 243 5.41 12.21 12.17
C ASP A 243 4.60 11.36 11.18
N LEU A 244 3.31 11.52 11.23
CA LEU A 244 2.43 11.37 10.06
C LEU A 244 2.92 12.38 9.01
N GLY A 245 3.14 11.95 7.79
CA GLY A 245 3.51 12.84 6.70
C GLY A 245 2.49 13.99 6.58
N ILE A 246 2.84 15.17 7.09
CA ILE A 246 1.88 16.19 7.55
C ILE A 246 1.49 17.19 6.47
N SER A 247 1.99 17.13 5.26
CA SER A 247 1.72 18.21 4.30
C SER A 247 1.39 17.77 2.90
N GLY A 248 0.49 16.80 2.76
CA GLY A 248 -0.10 16.45 1.48
C GLY A 248 -1.63 16.49 1.56
N SER A 249 -2.30 16.81 0.47
CA SER A 249 -3.74 16.65 0.39
C SER A 249 -4.07 15.20 0.03
N SER A 250 -4.95 14.56 0.76
CA SER A 250 -5.52 13.25 0.42
C SER A 250 -6.55 13.40 -0.68
N GLY A 251 -6.17 13.67 -1.91
CA GLY A 251 -7.05 13.68 -3.07
C GLY A 251 -8.32 14.56 -3.02
N LEU A 252 -8.56 15.24 -1.91
CA LEU A 252 -9.66 16.19 -1.75
C LEU A 252 -9.32 17.49 -2.46
N ILE A 253 -10.08 17.85 -3.45
CA ILE A 253 -10.10 19.21 -3.95
C ILE A 253 -11.02 19.99 -3.00
N TYR A 254 -10.46 20.78 -2.11
CA TYR A 254 -11.25 21.72 -1.34
C TYR A 254 -11.93 22.70 -2.29
N PRO A 255 -13.24 22.99 -2.12
CA PRO A 255 -13.85 24.06 -2.85
C PRO A 255 -13.09 25.35 -2.52
N VAL A 256 -12.59 26.03 -3.54
CA VAL A 256 -12.00 27.35 -3.36
C VAL A 256 -13.08 28.23 -2.73
N ALA A 257 -12.79 28.77 -1.55
CA ALA A 257 -13.70 29.72 -0.91
C ALA A 257 -13.92 30.88 -1.89
N CYS A 258 -15.12 30.99 -2.39
CA CYS A 258 -15.47 32.08 -3.28
C CYS A 258 -15.59 33.38 -2.48
N ALA A 259 -14.61 34.25 -2.61
CA ALA A 259 -14.77 35.64 -2.25
C ALA A 259 -15.54 36.31 -3.39
N PHE A 260 -16.80 36.72 -3.11
CA PHE A 260 -17.71 37.45 -4.00
C PHE A 260 -18.32 36.71 -5.20
N GLY A 261 -19.60 36.32 -5.07
CA GLY A 261 -20.56 36.06 -6.12
C GLY A 261 -20.52 34.68 -6.76
N SER A 262 -21.66 34.02 -6.73
CA SER A 262 -22.06 32.77 -7.39
C SER A 262 -20.92 31.82 -7.83
N CYS A 263 -20.54 30.93 -6.95
CA CYS A 263 -19.75 29.75 -7.33
C CYS A 263 -20.69 28.74 -7.98
N ALA A 264 -20.44 28.38 -9.22
CA ALA A 264 -20.88 27.08 -9.71
C ALA A 264 -20.26 26.02 -8.80
N GLU A 265 -21.04 25.19 -8.16
CA GLU A 265 -20.54 24.06 -7.37
C GLU A 265 -19.64 23.23 -8.29
N ALA A 266 -18.33 23.37 -8.11
CA ALA A 266 -17.41 22.43 -8.73
C ALA A 266 -17.74 21.06 -8.13
N PRO A 267 -17.94 20.01 -8.95
CA PRO A 267 -18.26 18.69 -8.42
C PRO A 267 -17.18 18.31 -7.41
N VAL A 268 -17.58 18.05 -6.17
CA VAL A 268 -16.70 17.59 -5.11
C VAL A 268 -16.11 16.24 -5.58
N LYS A 269 -14.88 16.24 -6.06
CA LYS A 269 -14.20 14.99 -6.38
C LYS A 269 -13.89 14.31 -5.06
N GLN A 270 -14.59 13.22 -4.81
CA GLN A 270 -14.31 12.38 -3.63
C GLN A 270 -12.94 11.74 -3.78
N ALA A 271 -12.14 11.80 -2.72
CA ALA A 271 -10.84 11.13 -2.69
C ALA A 271 -10.98 9.60 -2.79
N VAL A 272 -12.00 9.06 -2.13
CA VAL A 272 -12.32 7.64 -2.13
C VAL A 272 -13.81 7.46 -2.39
N LEU A 273 -14.14 6.79 -3.48
CA LEU A 273 -15.49 6.35 -3.82
C LEU A 273 -15.55 4.83 -3.76
N VAL A 274 -16.39 4.29 -2.91
CA VAL A 274 -16.58 2.84 -2.75
C VAL A 274 -18.05 2.49 -2.95
N ASP A 275 -18.32 1.72 -3.99
CA ASP A 275 -19.64 1.14 -4.27
C ASP A 275 -19.58 -0.37 -4.07
N ILE A 276 -20.21 -0.87 -3.01
CA ILE A 276 -20.25 -2.29 -2.67
C ILE A 276 -21.64 -2.82 -2.92
N GLN A 277 -21.81 -3.54 -4.01
CA GLN A 277 -23.03 -4.29 -4.37
C GLN A 277 -22.86 -5.79 -4.08
N GLY A 278 -21.63 -6.23 -3.82
CA GLY A 278 -21.26 -7.58 -3.42
C GLY A 278 -21.13 -7.75 -1.91
N SER A 279 -20.16 -8.53 -1.46
CA SER A 279 -19.94 -8.80 -0.03
C SER A 279 -18.47 -8.69 0.37
N VAL A 280 -18.24 -8.30 1.63
CA VAL A 280 -16.92 -8.38 2.28
C VAL A 280 -17.11 -9.12 3.61
N SER A 281 -16.40 -10.21 3.80
CA SER A 281 -16.49 -11.03 5.01
C SER A 281 -15.12 -11.43 5.54
N THR A 282 -15.00 -11.44 6.88
CA THR A 282 -13.81 -11.89 7.58
C THR A 282 -14.21 -12.84 8.70
N ALA A 283 -13.46 -13.92 8.89
CA ALA A 283 -13.68 -14.88 9.98
C ALA A 283 -12.46 -14.99 10.92
N GLY A 284 -11.34 -14.36 10.59
CA GLY A 284 -10.13 -14.39 11.38
C GLY A 284 -10.15 -13.47 12.60
N ILE A 285 -9.41 -13.81 13.64
CA ILE A 285 -9.20 -12.94 14.81
C ILE A 285 -8.43 -11.68 14.35
N THR A 286 -8.78 -10.51 14.90
CA THR A 286 -8.20 -9.21 14.57
C THR A 286 -8.22 -8.88 13.06
N SER A 287 -9.28 -9.31 12.39
CA SER A 287 -9.44 -9.15 10.95
C SER A 287 -10.62 -8.22 10.65
N PRO A 288 -10.41 -6.91 10.56
CA PRO A 288 -11.49 -5.97 10.25
C PRO A 288 -12.05 -6.22 8.84
N VAL A 289 -13.35 -6.02 8.70
CA VAL A 289 -14.02 -6.19 7.40
C VAL A 289 -13.53 -5.15 6.40
N MET A 290 -13.46 -3.89 6.81
CA MET A 290 -13.04 -2.79 5.94
C MET A 290 -12.32 -1.69 6.73
N LEU A 291 -11.25 -1.18 6.16
CA LEU A 291 -10.48 -0.05 6.64
C LEU A 291 -10.37 0.98 5.51
N VAL A 292 -10.84 2.21 5.73
CA VAL A 292 -10.80 3.30 4.75
C VAL A 292 -10.17 4.54 5.37
N GLN A 293 -9.22 5.15 4.65
CA GLN A 293 -8.51 6.36 5.05
C GLN A 293 -8.32 7.32 3.87
#